data_62be34fb846d417352ab41c138dad6ff
#
_entry.id   62be34fb846d417352ab41c138dad6ff
#
_cell.length_a   1.000
_cell.length_b   1.000
_cell.length_c   1.000
_cell.angle_alpha   90.00
_cell.angle_beta   90.00
_cell.angle_gamma   90.00
#
_symmetry.space_group_name_H-M   'P 1'
#
loop_
_entity.id
_entity.type
_entity.pdbx_description
1 polymer ?
#
loop_
_entity_poly.entity_id
_entity_poly.type
_entity_poly.pdbx_seq_one_letter_code
_entity_poly.pdbx_strand_id
1 'polypeptide(L)'
;VLGQLNGGVRVLMSGLDYERVVLAGGPTGIMQACLDVVVPYVHDRKQFGQSIGEFQFIQGKVADMYTQLNASRAYLYAVAQACDRGETTRKDAAGVILYTAENATQMALQAIQILGGNGYINEFPTGRLLRDAKLYEIGAGTSEIRRMLIGRELFNESK
;
A
#
# COMPACT_ATOMS: atom_id res chain seq x y z
N VAL A 1 -35.33 4.52 4.45
CA VAL A 1 -34.73 3.33 3.80
C VAL A 1 -33.80 3.83 2.71
N LEU A 2 -32.55 3.37 2.71
CA LEU A 2 -31.59 3.68 1.67
C LEU A 2 -31.83 2.76 0.46
N GLY A 3 -32.21 3.33 -0.69
CA GLY A 3 -32.54 2.59 -1.91
C GLY A 3 -33.88 1.89 -1.84
N GLN A 4 -34.02 0.79 -2.59
CA GLN A 4 -35.25 -0.01 -2.64
C GLN A 4 -35.25 -1.09 -1.53
N LEU A 5 -36.44 -1.47 -1.07
CA LEU A 5 -36.61 -2.59 -0.14
C LEU A 5 -36.00 -3.86 -0.76
N ASN A 6 -35.20 -4.61 0.03
CA ASN A 6 -34.42 -5.77 -0.41
C ASN A 6 -33.28 -5.46 -1.41
N GLY A 7 -32.96 -4.16 -1.64
CA GLY A 7 -31.89 -3.71 -2.54
C GLY A 7 -30.55 -3.42 -1.87
N GLY A 8 -30.35 -3.77 -0.59
CA GLY A 8 -29.18 -3.37 0.20
C GLY A 8 -27.84 -3.84 -0.38
N VAL A 9 -27.78 -5.03 -0.98
CA VAL A 9 -26.56 -5.52 -1.63
C VAL A 9 -26.13 -4.60 -2.78
N ARG A 10 -27.07 -4.09 -3.58
CA ARG A 10 -26.76 -3.16 -4.68
C ARG A 10 -26.23 -1.83 -4.16
N VAL A 11 -26.80 -1.32 -3.07
CA VAL A 11 -26.32 -0.09 -2.41
C VAL A 11 -24.89 -0.28 -1.89
N LEU A 12 -24.63 -1.39 -1.18
CA LEU A 12 -23.30 -1.72 -0.69
C LEU A 12 -22.28 -1.82 -1.83
N MET A 13 -22.60 -2.59 -2.86
CA MET A 13 -21.66 -2.85 -3.98
C MET A 13 -21.36 -1.60 -4.81
N SER A 14 -22.27 -0.63 -4.86
CA SER A 14 -22.05 0.61 -5.61
C SER A 14 -20.95 1.50 -5.03
N GLY A 15 -20.67 1.39 -3.72
CA GLY A 15 -19.63 2.17 -3.04
C GLY A 15 -18.26 1.52 -3.05
N LEU A 16 -18.18 0.18 -3.28
CA LEU A 16 -16.92 -0.57 -3.08
C LEU A 16 -15.76 -0.14 -3.98
N ASP A 17 -16.02 0.30 -5.19
CA ASP A 17 -14.96 0.70 -6.12
C ASP A 17 -14.35 2.04 -5.67
N TYR A 18 -15.15 2.99 -5.24
CA TYR A 18 -14.67 4.24 -4.63
C TYR A 18 -13.94 3.98 -3.31
N GLU A 19 -14.48 3.10 -2.45
CA GLU A 19 -13.85 2.70 -1.20
C GLU A 19 -12.44 2.15 -1.44
N ARG A 20 -12.25 1.27 -2.41
CA ARG A 20 -10.94 0.69 -2.76
C ARG A 20 -9.93 1.75 -3.18
N VAL A 21 -10.34 2.72 -3.98
CA VAL A 21 -9.44 3.81 -4.42
C VAL A 21 -9.07 4.70 -3.24
N VAL A 22 -10.04 5.11 -2.42
CA VAL A 22 -9.79 5.94 -1.22
C VAL A 22 -8.88 5.20 -0.23
N LEU A 23 -9.15 3.92 0.04
CA LEU A 23 -8.35 3.10 0.93
C LEU A 23 -6.90 2.93 0.46
N ALA A 24 -6.61 2.99 -0.84
CA ALA A 24 -5.24 2.91 -1.37
C ALA A 24 -4.34 4.08 -0.91
N GLY A 25 -4.92 5.18 -0.45
CA GLY A 25 -4.20 6.27 0.19
C GLY A 25 -3.54 5.87 1.51
N GLY A 26 -4.18 4.99 2.30
CA GLY A 26 -3.65 4.52 3.58
C GLY A 26 -2.30 3.81 3.46
N PRO A 27 -2.18 2.71 2.69
CA PRO A 27 -0.89 2.03 2.50
C PRO A 27 0.15 2.93 1.85
N THR A 28 -0.23 3.85 0.94
CA THR A 28 0.70 4.84 0.39
C THR A 28 1.25 5.78 1.47
N GLY A 29 0.41 6.19 2.43
CA GLY A 29 0.82 6.95 3.60
C GLY A 29 1.74 6.16 4.53
N ILE A 30 1.47 4.87 4.74
CA ILE A 30 2.35 3.97 5.52
C ILE A 30 3.73 3.85 4.87
N MET A 31 3.79 3.71 3.55
CA MET A 31 5.07 3.69 2.83
C MET A 31 5.87 4.97 3.04
N GLN A 32 5.23 6.13 2.99
CA GLN A 32 5.89 7.40 3.31
C GLN A 32 6.39 7.41 4.76
N ALA A 33 5.56 7.01 5.72
CA ALA A 33 5.94 6.95 7.13
C ALA A 33 7.13 6.01 7.37
N CYS A 34 7.25 4.91 6.63
CA CYS A 34 8.42 4.04 6.69
C CYS A 34 9.70 4.78 6.25
N LEU A 35 9.66 5.54 5.16
CA LEU A 35 10.80 6.35 4.72
C LEU A 35 11.14 7.46 5.72
N ASP A 36 10.14 8.12 6.28
CA ASP A 36 10.33 9.19 7.26
C ASP A 36 11.04 8.71 8.54
N VAL A 37 10.88 7.42 8.87
CA VAL A 37 11.62 6.78 9.98
C VAL A 37 13.00 6.30 9.53
N VAL A 38 13.09 5.64 8.37
CA VAL A 38 14.31 4.98 7.90
C VAL A 38 15.39 5.99 7.51
N VAL A 39 15.04 7.04 6.77
CA VAL A 39 16.05 7.96 6.20
C VAL A 39 16.88 8.67 7.29
N PRO A 40 16.28 9.29 8.31
CA PRO A 40 17.08 9.87 9.41
C PRO A 40 17.83 8.78 10.20
N TYR A 41 17.20 7.62 10.44
CA TYR A 41 17.85 6.56 11.20
C TYR A 41 19.14 6.05 10.54
N VAL A 42 19.14 5.81 9.22
CA VAL A 42 20.35 5.31 8.52
C VAL A 42 21.46 6.35 8.48
N HIS A 43 21.13 7.63 8.64
CA HIS A 43 22.10 8.71 8.75
C HIS A 43 22.73 8.77 10.13
N ASP A 44 21.93 8.63 11.19
CA ASP A 44 22.35 8.79 12.58
C ASP A 44 23.03 7.53 13.13
N ARG A 45 22.53 6.34 12.75
CA ARG A 45 23.06 5.06 13.22
C ARG A 45 24.40 4.75 12.61
N LYS A 46 25.41 4.53 13.47
CA LYS A 46 26.79 4.20 13.05
C LYS A 46 27.15 2.76 13.40
N GLN A 47 27.80 2.09 12.48
CA GLN A 47 28.44 0.78 12.66
C GLN A 47 29.70 0.73 11.79
N PHE A 48 30.72 -0.02 12.24
CA PHE A 48 31.99 -0.16 11.54
C PHE A 48 32.65 1.19 11.19
N GLY A 49 32.47 2.19 12.06
CA GLY A 49 33.11 3.51 11.95
C GLY A 49 32.39 4.52 11.02
N GLN A 50 31.25 4.18 10.43
CA GLN A 50 30.51 5.06 9.52
C GLN A 50 29.00 4.94 9.70
N SER A 51 28.22 5.85 9.10
CA SER A 51 26.76 5.79 9.07
C SER A 51 26.30 4.56 8.28
N ILE A 52 25.27 3.86 8.76
CA ILE A 52 24.82 2.65 8.06
C ILE A 52 24.26 2.95 6.66
N GLY A 53 23.78 4.16 6.39
CA GLY A 53 23.37 4.62 5.07
C GLY A 53 24.49 4.67 4.01
N GLU A 54 25.74 4.56 4.42
CA GLU A 54 26.88 4.48 3.49
C GLU A 54 27.14 3.05 2.95
N PHE A 55 26.49 2.04 3.54
CA PHE A 55 26.61 0.67 3.05
C PHE A 55 25.67 0.40 1.87
N GLN A 56 26.20 -0.21 0.80
CA GLN A 56 25.44 -0.47 -0.43
C GLN A 56 24.21 -1.33 -0.23
N PHE A 57 24.21 -2.30 0.71
CA PHE A 57 23.03 -3.11 1.05
C PHE A 57 21.90 -2.27 1.67
N ILE A 58 22.21 -1.22 2.40
CA ILE A 58 21.22 -0.29 2.96
C ILE A 58 20.75 0.67 1.86
N GLN A 59 21.66 1.21 1.05
CA GLN A 59 21.32 2.08 -0.07
C GLN A 59 20.37 1.40 -1.05
N GLY A 60 20.61 0.12 -1.39
CA GLY A 60 19.72 -0.67 -2.24
C GLY A 60 18.30 -0.76 -1.66
N LYS A 61 18.17 -1.07 -0.37
CA LYS A 61 16.85 -1.13 0.29
C LYS A 61 16.12 0.22 0.27
N VAL A 62 16.82 1.31 0.57
CA VAL A 62 16.23 2.66 0.55
C VAL A 62 15.80 3.05 -0.87
N ALA A 63 16.59 2.69 -1.89
CA ALA A 63 16.27 2.92 -3.29
C ALA A 63 14.99 2.15 -3.71
N ASP A 64 14.86 0.88 -3.31
CA ASP A 64 13.66 0.08 -3.57
C ASP A 64 12.43 0.68 -2.89
N MET A 65 12.55 1.08 -1.61
CA MET A 65 11.48 1.75 -0.87
C MET A 65 11.02 3.04 -1.57
N TYR A 66 11.95 3.87 -1.98
CA TYR A 66 11.65 5.11 -2.71
C TYR A 66 10.92 4.85 -4.04
N THR A 67 11.41 3.89 -4.80
CA THR A 67 10.85 3.53 -6.11
C THR A 67 9.44 2.97 -5.98
N GLN A 68 9.22 2.05 -5.03
CA GLN A 68 7.90 1.47 -4.75
C GLN A 68 6.88 2.52 -4.31
N LEU A 69 7.27 3.46 -3.45
CA LEU A 69 6.40 4.56 -3.03
C LEU A 69 5.98 5.43 -4.22
N ASN A 70 6.93 5.82 -5.08
CA ASN A 70 6.60 6.68 -6.23
C ASN A 70 5.75 5.96 -7.27
N ALA A 71 6.00 4.68 -7.55
CA ALA A 71 5.15 3.87 -8.41
C ALA A 71 3.72 3.75 -7.85
N SER A 72 3.60 3.52 -6.54
CA SER A 72 2.31 3.46 -5.84
C SER A 72 1.54 4.78 -5.92
N ARG A 73 2.22 5.91 -5.72
CA ARG A 73 1.62 7.25 -5.86
C ARG A 73 1.15 7.53 -7.28
N ALA A 74 1.98 7.22 -8.27
CA ALA A 74 1.62 7.44 -9.67
C ALA A 74 0.37 6.63 -10.04
N TYR A 75 0.31 5.35 -9.64
CA TYR A 75 -0.85 4.50 -9.90
C TYR A 75 -2.08 5.01 -9.15
N LEU A 76 -1.96 5.35 -7.86
CA LEU A 76 -3.06 5.88 -7.06
C LEU A 76 -3.65 7.17 -7.69
N TYR A 77 -2.81 8.12 -8.04
CA TYR A 77 -3.27 9.38 -8.60
C TYR A 77 -3.89 9.21 -10.00
N ALA A 78 -3.36 8.32 -10.82
CA ALA A 78 -3.96 8.00 -12.11
C ALA A 78 -5.38 7.45 -11.97
N VAL A 79 -5.59 6.49 -11.04
CA VAL A 79 -6.91 5.92 -10.79
C VAL A 79 -7.85 6.92 -10.10
N ALA A 80 -7.35 7.73 -9.16
CA ALA A 80 -8.15 8.77 -8.51
C ALA A 80 -8.64 9.82 -9.51
N GLN A 81 -7.80 10.27 -10.44
CA GLN A 81 -8.21 11.18 -11.51
C GLN A 81 -9.25 10.55 -12.46
N ALA A 82 -9.13 9.25 -12.74
CA ALA A 82 -10.16 8.53 -13.50
C ALA A 82 -11.48 8.47 -12.72
N CYS A 83 -11.44 8.30 -11.39
CA CYS A 83 -12.63 8.41 -10.53
C CYS A 83 -13.32 9.76 -10.66
N ASP A 84 -12.54 10.85 -10.59
CA ASP A 84 -13.09 12.22 -10.69
C ASP A 84 -13.80 12.47 -12.01
N ARG A 85 -13.36 11.81 -13.09
CA ARG A 85 -14.00 11.86 -14.41
C ARG A 85 -15.13 10.84 -14.60
N GLY A 86 -15.38 9.96 -13.62
CA GLY A 86 -16.36 8.86 -13.74
C GLY A 86 -15.91 7.73 -14.67
N GLU A 87 -14.61 7.61 -14.94
CA GLU A 87 -14.02 6.63 -15.87
C GLU A 87 -13.39 5.41 -15.17
N THR A 88 -13.44 5.36 -13.83
CA THR A 88 -12.83 4.27 -13.07
C THR A 88 -13.52 2.94 -13.34
N THR A 89 -12.73 1.93 -13.62
CA THR A 89 -13.21 0.55 -13.74
C THR A 89 -13.06 -0.19 -12.42
N ARG A 90 -13.84 -1.26 -12.25
CA ARG A 90 -13.75 -2.14 -11.10
C ARG A 90 -12.36 -2.80 -10.97
N LYS A 91 -11.75 -3.17 -12.11
CA LYS A 91 -10.40 -3.74 -12.14
C LYS A 91 -9.34 -2.74 -11.73
N ASP A 92 -9.44 -1.46 -12.13
CA ASP A 92 -8.49 -0.41 -11.75
C ASP A 92 -8.58 -0.09 -10.25
N ALA A 93 -9.80 0.04 -9.72
CA ALA A 93 -10.02 0.23 -8.30
C ALA A 93 -9.48 -0.94 -7.46
N ALA A 94 -9.68 -2.18 -7.89
CA ALA A 94 -9.11 -3.35 -7.22
C ALA A 94 -7.58 -3.43 -7.38
N GLY A 95 -7.06 -3.04 -8.55
CA GLY A 95 -5.63 -3.08 -8.86
C GLY A 95 -4.82 -2.11 -8.01
N VAL A 96 -5.28 -0.88 -7.85
CA VAL A 96 -4.56 0.12 -7.08
C VAL A 96 -4.44 -0.25 -5.60
N ILE A 97 -5.50 -0.72 -4.96
CA ILE A 97 -5.43 -1.15 -3.55
C ILE A 97 -4.63 -2.45 -3.40
N LEU A 98 -4.73 -3.39 -4.35
CA LEU A 98 -3.91 -4.60 -4.35
C LEU A 98 -2.42 -4.24 -4.36
N TYR A 99 -2.01 -3.40 -5.29
CA TYR A 99 -0.61 -3.01 -5.48
C TYR A 99 -0.07 -2.23 -4.27
N THR A 100 -0.80 -1.22 -3.80
CA THR A 100 -0.35 -0.37 -2.70
C THR A 100 -0.31 -1.11 -1.37
N ALA A 101 -1.29 -1.99 -1.08
CA ALA A 101 -1.34 -2.75 0.17
C ALA A 101 -0.17 -3.74 0.30
N GLU A 102 0.10 -4.52 -0.74
CA GLU A 102 1.20 -5.50 -0.72
C GLU A 102 2.57 -4.80 -0.65
N ASN A 103 2.77 -3.72 -1.42
CA ASN A 103 4.00 -2.96 -1.35
C ASN A 103 4.21 -2.28 0.01
N ALA A 104 3.15 -1.80 0.67
CA ALA A 104 3.26 -1.21 2.00
C ALA A 104 3.72 -2.25 3.04
N THR A 105 3.20 -3.47 2.99
CA THR A 105 3.65 -4.57 3.86
C THR A 105 5.12 -4.91 3.61
N GLN A 106 5.53 -5.06 2.37
CA GLN A 106 6.92 -5.34 2.01
C GLN A 106 7.86 -4.22 2.46
N MET A 107 7.45 -2.97 2.25
CA MET A 107 8.24 -1.81 2.65
C MET A 107 8.36 -1.68 4.17
N ALA A 108 7.30 -1.99 4.92
CA ALA A 108 7.33 -2.00 6.39
C ALA A 108 8.25 -3.10 6.93
N LEU A 109 8.29 -4.28 6.29
CA LEU A 109 9.26 -5.33 6.60
C LEU A 109 10.70 -4.86 6.35
N GLN A 110 10.97 -4.16 5.25
CA GLN A 110 12.28 -3.58 4.98
C GLN A 110 12.66 -2.50 6.00
N ALA A 111 11.71 -1.68 6.43
CA ALA A 111 11.94 -0.68 7.48
C ALA A 111 12.36 -1.34 8.80
N ILE A 112 11.67 -2.39 9.24
CA ILE A 112 12.08 -3.19 10.42
C ILE A 112 13.48 -3.74 10.22
N GLN A 113 13.77 -4.34 9.06
CA GLN A 113 15.06 -4.95 8.78
C GLN A 113 16.20 -3.93 8.79
N ILE A 114 16.00 -2.72 8.26
CA ILE A 114 17.00 -1.64 8.24
C ILE A 114 17.31 -1.17 9.68
N LEU A 115 16.29 -1.04 10.52
CA LEU A 115 16.45 -0.63 11.91
C LEU A 115 17.06 -1.76 12.78
N GLY A 116 17.04 -3.00 12.32
CA GLY A 116 17.55 -4.15 13.07
C GLY A 116 16.79 -4.36 14.38
N GLY A 117 17.48 -4.57 15.49
CA GLY A 117 16.85 -4.75 16.80
C GLY A 117 15.93 -3.60 17.21
N ASN A 118 16.25 -2.37 16.84
CA ASN A 118 15.41 -1.20 17.09
C ASN A 118 14.10 -1.24 16.30
N GLY A 119 14.09 -1.85 15.12
CA GLY A 119 12.86 -2.04 14.35
C GLY A 119 11.90 -3.08 14.94
N TYR A 120 12.43 -3.98 15.78
CA TYR A 120 11.63 -5.03 16.43
C TYR A 120 10.92 -4.55 17.70
N ILE A 121 11.51 -3.61 18.44
CA ILE A 121 10.96 -3.11 19.70
C ILE A 121 9.90 -2.02 19.47
N ASN A 122 9.04 -1.79 20.48
CA ASN A 122 7.89 -0.89 20.35
C ASN A 122 8.23 0.61 20.47
N GLU A 123 9.45 0.96 20.84
CA GLU A 123 9.94 2.35 20.88
C GLU A 123 10.03 2.98 19.48
N PHE A 124 10.15 2.16 18.44
CA PHE A 124 10.11 2.59 17.05
C PHE A 124 8.75 2.19 16.41
N PRO A 125 8.21 3.02 15.51
CA PRO A 125 6.86 2.79 14.98
C PRO A 125 6.78 1.69 13.91
N THR A 126 7.91 1.12 13.46
CA THR A 126 7.98 0.18 12.33
C THR A 126 7.14 -1.07 12.52
N GLY A 127 7.11 -1.64 13.74
CA GLY A 127 6.27 -2.79 14.04
C GLY A 127 4.76 -2.48 13.99
N ARG A 128 4.35 -1.27 14.37
CA ARG A 128 2.97 -0.79 14.19
C ARG A 128 2.65 -0.59 12.73
N LEU A 129 3.52 0.09 11.98
CA LEU A 129 3.35 0.33 10.54
C LEU A 129 3.17 -0.98 9.76
N LEU A 130 3.89 -2.05 10.14
CA LEU A 130 3.72 -3.37 9.54
C LEU A 130 2.32 -3.95 9.81
N ARG A 131 1.85 -3.90 11.05
CA ARG A 131 0.51 -4.41 11.40
C ARG A 131 -0.59 -3.61 10.70
N ASP A 132 -0.44 -2.29 10.65
CA ASP A 132 -1.39 -1.42 9.97
C ASP A 132 -1.39 -1.66 8.45
N ALA A 133 -0.21 -1.85 7.83
CA ALA A 133 -0.10 -2.20 6.42
C ALA A 133 -0.79 -3.53 6.10
N LYS A 134 -0.61 -4.54 6.94
CA LYS A 134 -1.22 -5.87 6.73
C LYS A 134 -2.74 -5.84 6.72
N LEU A 135 -3.36 -4.93 7.47
CA LEU A 135 -4.81 -4.77 7.46
C LEU A 135 -5.34 -4.44 6.06
N TYR A 136 -4.61 -3.67 5.27
CA TYR A 136 -5.03 -3.28 3.91
C TYR A 136 -4.99 -4.43 2.90
N GLU A 137 -4.27 -5.51 3.17
CA GLU A 137 -4.33 -6.74 2.36
C GLU A 137 -5.59 -7.58 2.66
N ILE A 138 -6.25 -7.32 3.78
CA ILE A 138 -7.39 -8.10 4.30
C ILE A 138 -8.70 -7.32 4.14
N GLY A 139 -8.71 -6.06 4.53
CA GLY A 139 -9.90 -5.19 4.55
C GLY A 139 -10.41 -4.81 3.16
N ALA A 140 -11.71 -4.53 3.04
CA ALA A 140 -12.39 -4.18 1.78
C ALA A 140 -12.21 -5.22 0.64
N GLY A 141 -12.13 -6.48 1.01
CA GLY A 141 -11.81 -7.61 0.16
C GLY A 141 -10.31 -7.94 0.20
N THR A 142 -10.00 -9.22 0.40
CA THR A 142 -8.61 -9.67 0.51
C THR A 142 -7.86 -9.52 -0.80
N SER A 143 -6.53 -9.58 -0.74
CA SER A 143 -5.67 -9.57 -1.93
C SER A 143 -6.06 -10.63 -2.96
N GLU A 144 -6.51 -11.82 -2.49
CA GLU A 144 -6.97 -12.91 -3.35
C GLU A 144 -8.29 -12.56 -4.06
N ILE A 145 -9.24 -11.95 -3.34
CA ILE A 145 -10.52 -11.48 -3.92
C ILE A 145 -10.28 -10.40 -4.97
N ARG A 146 -9.34 -9.48 -4.72
CA ARG A 146 -8.97 -8.44 -5.70
C ARG A 146 -8.37 -9.06 -6.96
N ARG A 147 -7.46 -10.05 -6.83
CA ARG A 147 -6.89 -10.79 -7.97
C ARG A 147 -7.94 -11.53 -8.76
N MET A 148 -8.84 -12.24 -8.09
CA MET A 148 -9.96 -12.94 -8.73
C MET A 148 -10.83 -11.96 -9.52
N LEU A 149 -11.15 -10.80 -8.94
CA LEU A 149 -11.98 -9.79 -9.57
C LEU A 149 -11.31 -9.24 -10.83
N ILE A 150 -10.04 -8.83 -10.74
CA ILE A 150 -9.26 -8.29 -11.87
C ILE A 150 -9.19 -9.32 -13.01
N GLY A 151 -8.81 -10.56 -12.66
CA GLY A 151 -8.68 -11.63 -13.66
C GLY A 151 -10.01 -11.95 -14.36
N ARG A 152 -11.12 -11.96 -13.61
CA ARG A 152 -12.46 -12.18 -14.17
C ARG A 152 -12.91 -11.05 -15.11
N GLU A 153 -12.68 -9.79 -14.73
CA GLU A 153 -13.04 -8.64 -15.57
C GLU A 153 -12.24 -8.67 -16.89
N LEU A 154 -10.92 -8.86 -16.82
CA LEU A 154 -10.06 -8.98 -18.00
C LEU A 154 -10.49 -10.14 -18.93
N PHE A 155 -10.82 -11.29 -18.34
CA PHE A 155 -11.31 -12.45 -19.14
C PHE A 155 -12.64 -12.14 -19.83
N ASN A 156 -13.56 -11.41 -19.18
CA ASN A 156 -14.85 -11.06 -19.77
C ASN A 156 -14.71 -10.02 -20.89
N GLU A 157 -13.76 -9.10 -20.78
CA GLU A 157 -13.47 -8.10 -21.82
C GLU A 157 -12.84 -8.68 -23.09
N SER A 158 -12.23 -9.87 -22.99
CA SER A 158 -11.59 -10.56 -24.11
C SER A 158 -12.53 -11.48 -24.93
N LYS A 159 -13.82 -11.55 -24.57
CA LYS A 159 -14.85 -12.29 -25.30
C LYS A 159 -15.51 -11.44 -26.36
#